data_505cf1cc6990f249831fd89b143691db
#
_entry.id   505cf1cc6990f249831fd89b143691db
#
_cell.length_a   1.000
_cell.length_b   1.000
_cell.length_c   1.000
_cell.angle_alpha   90.00
_cell.angle_beta   90.00
_cell.angle_gamma   90.00
#
_symmetry.space_group_name_H-M   'P 1'
#
loop_
_entity.id
_entity.type
_entity.pdbx_description
1 polymer ?
#
loop_
_entity_poly.entity_id
_entity_poly.type
_entity_poly.pdbx_seq_one_letter_code
_entity_poly.pdbx_strand_id
1 'polypeptide(L)'
;VVLAVWWGITNQKFSNSQIFNPGGEQVVKRELPYEKYGFEKLVERGGMASKIEVVGSKFYYQSEGRKISGEINFPMTPLSNKLPVVVMARGYVDKEIYKTGIGTHNAAVVYAKNGYITLAPDFSGYGESDPEDPNALGARLVKPVEVLDLIASLESLPQADLSNVYLWGHSNGGQIMLSVTEMLGRSQSGEKTSPLQVRGVTLWAPVSKPFPYNILYYTDDATDSGKWLRGQIAEFERDYDVFNYSVDRYLDWIAMPVQLHQGSADEAVPKMWSDNLAKALREKDKEINYYVYPGADHNMRPIWNEVVARDLKFFAEN
;
A
#
# COMPACT_ATOMS: atom_id res chain seq x y z
N VAL A 1 10.81 44.58 27.40
CA VAL A 1 9.90 43.80 28.27
C VAL A 1 8.82 43.18 27.40
N VAL A 2 9.17 42.18 26.57
CA VAL A 2 8.24 41.22 25.94
C VAL A 2 9.09 40.00 25.57
N LEU A 3 9.36 39.15 26.56
CA LEU A 3 10.00 37.85 26.33
C LEU A 3 9.73 37.00 27.56
N ALA A 4 8.57 36.40 27.65
CA ALA A 4 8.30 35.28 28.56
C ALA A 4 6.83 34.81 28.48
N VAL A 5 6.32 34.41 27.31
CA VAL A 5 5.09 33.59 27.21
C VAL A 5 5.21 32.64 26.01
N TRP A 6 6.29 31.86 25.95
CA TRP A 6 6.44 30.84 24.90
C TRP A 6 7.11 29.57 25.42
N TRP A 7 6.75 29.16 26.65
CA TRP A 7 7.25 27.89 27.20
C TRP A 7 6.18 27.21 28.06
N GLY A 8 5.15 26.68 27.43
CA GLY A 8 4.08 26.02 28.18
C GLY A 8 3.10 25.19 27.34
N ILE A 9 3.36 24.97 26.04
CA ILE A 9 2.47 24.14 25.20
C ILE A 9 3.32 23.08 24.51
N THR A 10 3.97 22.23 25.30
CA THR A 10 4.54 20.99 24.78
C THR A 10 4.36 19.93 25.85
N ASN A 11 3.65 18.88 25.49
CA ASN A 11 3.36 17.64 26.23
C ASN A 11 1.99 17.57 26.94
N GLN A 12 0.90 17.96 26.30
CA GLN A 12 -0.34 17.24 26.53
C GLN A 12 -0.46 16.15 25.44
N LYS A 13 -0.11 14.93 25.80
CA LYS A 13 -0.63 13.75 25.12
C LYS A 13 -2.14 13.80 25.24
N PHE A 14 -2.84 14.20 24.19
CA PHE A 14 -4.28 14.04 24.12
C PHE A 14 -4.59 12.55 24.03
N SER A 15 -4.81 11.96 25.16
CA SER A 15 -5.49 10.65 25.29
C SER A 15 -6.98 10.90 24.98
N ASN A 16 -7.33 10.79 23.70
CA ASN A 16 -8.63 11.21 23.20
C ASN A 16 -9.61 10.04 23.10
N SER A 17 -10.12 9.60 24.22
CA SER A 17 -11.30 8.73 24.20
C SER A 17 -12.41 9.16 25.16
N GLN A 18 -12.32 10.36 25.77
CA GLN A 18 -13.29 10.75 26.79
C GLN A 18 -13.76 12.19 26.58
N ILE A 19 -15.04 12.36 26.26
CA ILE A 19 -15.72 13.67 26.35
C ILE A 19 -16.31 13.81 27.76
N PHE A 20 -15.85 14.79 28.50
CA PHE A 20 -16.40 15.08 29.82
C PHE A 20 -17.77 15.75 29.70
N ASN A 21 -18.82 15.11 30.23
CA ASN A 21 -20.14 15.71 30.33
C ASN A 21 -20.19 16.52 31.65
N PRO A 22 -20.51 17.83 31.62
CA PRO A 22 -20.58 18.67 32.83
C PRO A 22 -21.58 18.20 33.91
N GLY A 23 -22.44 17.22 33.58
CA GLY A 23 -23.36 16.59 34.51
C GLY A 23 -22.81 15.37 35.27
N GLY A 24 -21.57 14.98 35.09
CA GLY A 24 -20.79 14.12 36.01
C GLY A 24 -21.02 12.62 35.98
N GLU A 25 -21.81 12.02 35.08
CA GLU A 25 -22.12 10.59 35.25
C GLU A 25 -21.90 9.62 34.04
N GLN A 26 -21.51 10.07 32.87
CA GLN A 26 -21.15 9.11 31.81
C GLN A 26 -20.00 9.61 30.93
N VAL A 27 -18.91 8.87 30.95
CA VAL A 27 -17.86 8.96 29.92
C VAL A 27 -18.39 8.27 28.68
N VAL A 28 -18.87 9.04 27.70
CA VAL A 28 -19.22 8.49 26.40
C VAL A 28 -17.90 8.21 25.64
N LYS A 29 -17.53 6.94 25.52
CA LYS A 29 -16.40 6.54 24.69
C LYS A 29 -16.77 6.86 23.24
N ARG A 30 -16.10 7.84 22.64
CA ARG A 30 -16.26 8.14 21.22
C ARG A 30 -15.65 6.99 20.41
N GLU A 31 -16.41 6.41 19.50
CA GLU A 31 -15.88 5.45 18.56
C GLU A 31 -14.96 6.16 17.55
N LEU A 32 -13.76 5.62 17.37
CA LEU A 32 -12.77 6.09 16.41
C LEU A 32 -12.61 5.00 15.32
N PRO A 33 -13.47 4.98 14.28
CA PRO A 33 -13.55 3.87 13.33
C PRO A 33 -12.27 3.62 12.54
N TYR A 34 -11.39 4.62 12.42
CA TYR A 34 -10.15 4.52 11.64
C TYR A 34 -8.91 4.20 12.50
N GLU A 35 -9.01 4.19 13.84
CA GLU A 35 -7.90 3.83 14.73
C GLU A 35 -7.32 2.45 14.38
N LYS A 36 -8.16 1.51 13.99
CA LYS A 36 -7.80 0.16 13.57
C LYS A 36 -6.89 0.10 12.35
N TYR A 37 -6.79 1.18 11.55
CA TYR A 37 -5.96 1.27 10.36
C TYR A 37 -4.58 1.90 10.62
N GLY A 38 -4.28 2.30 11.87
CA GLY A 38 -2.92 2.68 12.25
C GLY A 38 -1.95 1.49 12.08
N PHE A 39 -0.72 1.77 11.68
CA PHE A 39 0.26 0.73 11.32
C PHE A 39 0.49 -0.29 12.44
N GLU A 40 0.63 0.14 13.69
CA GLU A 40 0.79 -0.77 14.84
C GLU A 40 -0.45 -1.66 15.01
N LYS A 41 -1.65 -1.11 14.85
CA LYS A 41 -2.89 -1.88 14.92
C LYS A 41 -3.02 -2.88 13.79
N LEU A 42 -2.56 -2.54 12.59
CA LEU A 42 -2.54 -3.47 11.47
C LEU A 42 -1.50 -4.58 11.64
N VAL A 43 -0.35 -4.29 12.25
CA VAL A 43 0.63 -5.33 12.64
C VAL A 43 0.03 -6.29 13.68
N GLU A 44 -0.66 -5.76 14.71
CA GLU A 44 -1.35 -6.58 15.71
C GLU A 44 -2.46 -7.46 15.08
N ARG A 45 -3.22 -6.90 14.14
CA ARG A 45 -4.30 -7.60 13.44
C ARG A 45 -3.76 -8.70 12.51
N GLY A 46 -2.69 -8.41 11.79
CA GLY A 46 -2.20 -9.22 10.69
C GLY A 46 -3.16 -9.27 9.50
N GLY A 47 -2.84 -10.09 8.49
CA GLY A 47 -3.75 -10.42 7.40
C GLY A 47 -4.78 -11.48 7.84
N MET A 48 -6.03 -11.32 7.45
CA MET A 48 -7.11 -12.27 7.69
C MET A 48 -7.36 -13.09 6.44
N ALA A 49 -7.00 -14.37 6.50
CA ALA A 49 -7.17 -15.28 5.38
C ALA A 49 -8.65 -15.54 5.07
N SER A 50 -8.96 -15.59 3.79
CA SER A 50 -10.22 -16.05 3.25
C SER A 50 -9.99 -16.97 2.04
N LYS A 51 -11.03 -17.63 1.54
CA LYS A 51 -10.88 -18.42 0.33
C LYS A 51 -10.76 -17.52 -0.89
N ILE A 52 -9.71 -17.74 -1.72
CA ILE A 52 -9.63 -17.17 -3.05
C ILE A 52 -10.47 -18.03 -4.00
N GLU A 53 -11.47 -17.43 -4.64
CA GLU A 53 -12.26 -18.05 -5.69
C GLU A 53 -11.79 -17.53 -7.05
N VAL A 54 -11.45 -18.44 -7.97
CA VAL A 54 -10.98 -18.10 -9.31
C VAL A 54 -12.02 -18.44 -10.36
N VAL A 55 -12.38 -17.45 -11.18
CA VAL A 55 -13.32 -17.57 -12.28
C VAL A 55 -12.70 -16.97 -13.55
N GLY A 56 -12.17 -17.82 -14.43
CA GLY A 56 -11.43 -17.37 -15.61
C GLY A 56 -10.16 -16.61 -15.21
N SER A 57 -10.03 -15.36 -15.65
CA SER A 57 -8.92 -14.46 -15.28
C SER A 57 -9.24 -13.57 -14.07
N LYS A 58 -10.34 -13.79 -13.39
CA LYS A 58 -10.74 -13.04 -12.19
C LYS A 58 -10.58 -13.88 -10.95
N PHE A 59 -10.31 -13.22 -9.85
CA PHE A 59 -10.38 -13.81 -8.51
C PHE A 59 -11.22 -12.95 -7.57
N TYR A 60 -11.71 -13.58 -6.51
CA TYR A 60 -12.49 -12.95 -5.45
C TYR A 60 -12.02 -13.46 -4.10
N TYR A 61 -12.01 -12.58 -3.11
CA TYR A 61 -11.72 -12.90 -1.71
C TYR A 61 -12.48 -11.96 -0.78
N GLN A 62 -12.44 -12.21 0.53
CA GLN A 62 -13.06 -11.36 1.54
C GLN A 62 -12.02 -10.54 2.29
N SER A 63 -12.30 -9.25 2.50
CA SER A 63 -11.53 -8.36 3.35
C SER A 63 -12.47 -7.36 4.04
N GLU A 64 -12.33 -7.19 5.36
CA GLU A 64 -13.15 -6.27 6.15
C GLU A 64 -14.67 -6.44 5.92
N GLY A 65 -15.13 -7.69 5.71
CA GLY A 65 -16.52 -8.00 5.44
C GLY A 65 -16.99 -7.62 4.03
N ARG A 66 -16.09 -7.26 3.12
CA ARG A 66 -16.37 -6.92 1.72
C ARG A 66 -15.80 -7.99 0.78
N LYS A 67 -16.52 -8.28 -0.27
CA LYS A 67 -16.01 -9.04 -1.41
C LYS A 67 -15.08 -8.12 -2.22
N ILE A 68 -13.85 -8.55 -2.46
CA ILE A 68 -12.90 -7.87 -3.32
C ILE A 68 -12.64 -8.72 -4.55
N SER A 69 -12.76 -8.13 -5.74
CA SER A 69 -12.40 -8.74 -7.01
C SER A 69 -11.00 -8.36 -7.45
N GLY A 70 -10.47 -9.04 -8.45
CA GLY A 70 -9.20 -8.71 -9.06
C GLY A 70 -8.87 -9.55 -10.28
N GLU A 71 -7.73 -9.25 -10.93
CA GLU A 71 -7.18 -10.01 -12.04
C GLU A 71 -6.13 -11.00 -11.55
N ILE A 72 -6.24 -12.26 -11.99
CA ILE A 72 -5.25 -13.31 -11.76
C ILE A 72 -4.72 -13.82 -13.10
N ASN A 73 -3.42 -14.02 -13.20
CA ASN A 73 -2.79 -14.64 -14.35
C ASN A 73 -1.92 -15.81 -13.88
N PHE A 74 -2.04 -16.94 -14.56
CA PHE A 74 -1.22 -18.13 -14.36
C PHE A 74 -0.21 -18.31 -15.51
N PRO A 75 0.97 -18.87 -15.24
CA PRO A 75 1.86 -19.33 -16.30
C PRO A 75 1.19 -20.33 -17.23
N MET A 76 1.60 -20.34 -18.50
CA MET A 76 1.10 -21.32 -19.48
C MET A 76 1.71 -22.71 -19.33
N THR A 77 2.71 -22.88 -18.48
CA THR A 77 3.37 -24.17 -18.20
C THR A 77 2.48 -25.08 -17.34
N PRO A 78 2.57 -26.42 -17.47
CA PRO A 78 1.83 -27.33 -16.61
C PRO A 78 2.11 -27.06 -15.13
N LEU A 79 1.05 -26.90 -14.35
CA LEU A 79 1.12 -26.58 -12.91
C LEU A 79 1.44 -27.84 -12.08
N SER A 80 2.58 -28.48 -12.34
CA SER A 80 3.02 -29.65 -11.55
C SER A 80 3.66 -29.28 -10.20
N ASN A 81 4.12 -28.04 -10.05
CA ASN A 81 4.77 -27.50 -8.86
C ASN A 81 4.05 -26.25 -8.35
N LYS A 82 4.27 -25.90 -7.11
CA LYS A 82 3.91 -24.58 -6.60
C LYS A 82 4.74 -23.51 -7.28
N LEU A 83 4.13 -22.35 -7.53
CA LEU A 83 4.71 -21.25 -8.31
C LEU A 83 4.86 -20.00 -7.44
N PRO A 84 5.94 -19.22 -7.64
CA PRO A 84 6.09 -17.94 -6.98
C PRO A 84 4.96 -16.99 -7.35
N VAL A 85 4.64 -16.09 -6.43
CA VAL A 85 3.49 -15.18 -6.54
C VAL A 85 3.95 -13.73 -6.55
N VAL A 86 3.37 -12.90 -7.43
CA VAL A 86 3.51 -11.45 -7.38
C VAL A 86 2.15 -10.83 -7.06
N VAL A 87 2.01 -10.19 -5.90
CA VAL A 87 0.84 -9.40 -5.53
C VAL A 87 1.06 -7.97 -5.99
N MET A 88 0.11 -7.43 -6.76
CA MET A 88 0.28 -6.18 -7.51
C MET A 88 -0.75 -5.13 -7.11
N ALA A 89 -0.30 -3.90 -6.80
CA ALA A 89 -1.18 -2.77 -6.55
C ALA A 89 -0.98 -1.67 -7.60
N ARG A 90 -2.09 -1.31 -8.26
CA ARG A 90 -2.12 -0.26 -9.28
C ARG A 90 -2.08 1.16 -8.70
N GLY A 91 -1.73 2.12 -9.54
CA GLY A 91 -1.92 3.54 -9.29
C GLY A 91 -3.40 3.96 -9.25
N TYR A 92 -3.62 5.25 -9.07
CA TYR A 92 -4.98 5.82 -9.17
C TYR A 92 -5.52 5.69 -10.59
N VAL A 93 -6.80 5.35 -10.69
CA VAL A 93 -7.57 5.35 -11.95
C VAL A 93 -8.98 5.83 -11.62
N ASP A 94 -9.54 6.68 -12.46
CA ASP A 94 -10.92 7.13 -12.30
C ASP A 94 -11.90 5.97 -12.40
N LYS A 95 -12.89 5.93 -11.50
CA LYS A 95 -13.86 4.84 -11.43
C LYS A 95 -14.65 4.63 -12.72
N GLU A 96 -14.97 5.75 -13.41
CA GLU A 96 -15.76 5.75 -14.63
C GLU A 96 -15.09 4.99 -15.78
N ILE A 97 -13.77 5.01 -15.84
CA ILE A 97 -12.99 4.34 -16.89
C ILE A 97 -12.37 3.03 -16.45
N TYR A 98 -12.48 2.70 -15.15
CA TYR A 98 -11.81 1.53 -14.60
C TYR A 98 -12.40 0.23 -15.13
N LYS A 99 -11.51 -0.70 -15.45
CA LYS A 99 -11.79 -2.11 -15.71
C LYS A 99 -10.74 -2.94 -14.98
N THR A 100 -11.13 -4.11 -14.49
CA THR A 100 -10.21 -5.08 -13.86
C THR A 100 -8.93 -5.24 -14.69
N GLY A 101 -7.77 -5.10 -14.03
CA GLY A 101 -6.45 -5.19 -14.64
C GLY A 101 -5.87 -3.86 -15.15
N ILE A 102 -6.65 -2.77 -15.24
CA ILE A 102 -6.09 -1.46 -15.63
C ILE A 102 -4.95 -1.08 -14.64
N GLY A 103 -3.80 -0.75 -15.20
CA GLY A 103 -2.61 -0.32 -14.45
C GLY A 103 -1.67 -1.45 -14.03
N THR A 104 -2.11 -2.72 -14.11
CA THR A 104 -1.29 -3.90 -13.74
C THR A 104 -1.15 -4.92 -14.86
N HIS A 105 -2.18 -5.08 -15.70
CA HIS A 105 -2.29 -6.14 -16.70
C HIS A 105 -1.03 -6.36 -17.55
N ASN A 106 -0.45 -5.29 -18.08
CA ASN A 106 0.69 -5.41 -18.98
C ASN A 106 1.91 -6.05 -18.29
N ALA A 107 2.23 -5.65 -17.07
CA ALA A 107 3.31 -6.23 -16.28
C ALA A 107 2.93 -7.63 -15.78
N ALA A 108 1.70 -7.80 -15.29
CA ALA A 108 1.17 -9.07 -14.80
C ALA A 108 1.29 -10.19 -15.83
N VAL A 109 0.90 -9.93 -17.08
CA VAL A 109 1.01 -10.91 -18.18
C VAL A 109 2.47 -11.27 -18.49
N VAL A 110 3.39 -10.30 -18.42
CA VAL A 110 4.82 -10.58 -18.64
C VAL A 110 5.38 -11.42 -17.49
N TYR A 111 5.05 -11.11 -16.25
CA TYR A 111 5.49 -11.92 -15.10
C TYR A 111 4.90 -13.33 -15.16
N ALA A 112 3.63 -13.46 -15.54
CA ALA A 112 3.00 -14.78 -15.71
C ALA A 112 3.69 -15.61 -16.81
N LYS A 113 4.04 -15.01 -17.93
CA LYS A 113 4.82 -15.68 -18.98
C LYS A 113 6.21 -16.14 -18.51
N ASN A 114 6.73 -15.54 -17.45
CA ASN A 114 8.04 -15.87 -16.85
C ASN A 114 7.91 -16.75 -15.58
N GLY A 115 6.76 -17.38 -15.35
CA GLY A 115 6.61 -18.42 -14.34
C GLY A 115 5.99 -17.97 -13.01
N TYR A 116 5.51 -16.74 -12.90
CA TYR A 116 4.89 -16.22 -11.69
C TYR A 116 3.36 -16.27 -11.76
N ILE A 117 2.69 -16.60 -10.68
CA ILE A 117 1.27 -16.27 -10.52
C ILE A 117 1.17 -14.79 -10.18
N THR A 118 0.34 -14.02 -10.85
CA THR A 118 0.12 -12.61 -10.52
C THR A 118 -1.30 -12.39 -10.02
N LEU A 119 -1.48 -11.65 -8.92
CA LEU A 119 -2.77 -11.26 -8.38
C LEU A 119 -2.79 -9.73 -8.20
N ALA A 120 -3.75 -9.07 -8.84
CA ALA A 120 -3.96 -7.64 -8.78
C ALA A 120 -5.37 -7.33 -8.30
N PRO A 121 -5.60 -6.94 -7.03
CA PRO A 121 -6.93 -6.58 -6.54
C PRO A 121 -7.45 -5.31 -7.19
N ASP A 122 -8.74 -5.28 -7.48
CA ASP A 122 -9.44 -4.08 -7.95
C ASP A 122 -9.55 -3.03 -6.85
N PHE A 123 -9.53 -3.46 -5.59
CA PHE A 123 -9.88 -2.74 -4.37
C PHE A 123 -11.39 -2.48 -4.24
N SER A 124 -11.85 -2.23 -3.00
CA SER A 124 -13.24 -1.82 -2.74
C SER A 124 -13.61 -0.58 -3.56
N GLY A 125 -14.84 -0.57 -4.07
CA GLY A 125 -15.37 0.46 -4.96
C GLY A 125 -14.96 0.36 -6.42
N TYR A 126 -14.20 -0.67 -6.84
CA TYR A 126 -13.73 -0.88 -8.21
C TYR A 126 -14.04 -2.29 -8.71
N GLY A 127 -14.15 -2.42 -10.04
CA GLY A 127 -14.43 -3.71 -10.69
C GLY A 127 -15.73 -4.34 -10.20
N GLU A 128 -15.64 -5.59 -9.76
CA GLU A 128 -16.76 -6.33 -9.16
C GLU A 128 -16.67 -6.44 -7.63
N SER A 129 -15.82 -5.59 -7.02
CA SER A 129 -15.72 -5.48 -5.57
C SER A 129 -16.94 -4.77 -4.97
N ASP A 130 -17.20 -5.05 -3.70
CA ASP A 130 -18.21 -4.33 -2.93
C ASP A 130 -17.85 -2.82 -2.81
N PRO A 131 -18.84 -1.96 -2.50
CA PRO A 131 -18.62 -0.52 -2.36
C PRO A 131 -17.51 -0.17 -1.36
N GLU A 132 -16.77 0.91 -1.66
CA GLU A 132 -15.78 1.44 -0.72
C GLU A 132 -16.44 2.18 0.45
N ASP A 133 -15.63 2.54 1.45
CA ASP A 133 -16.04 3.43 2.53
C ASP A 133 -16.49 4.79 1.95
N PRO A 134 -17.64 5.34 2.37
CA PRO A 134 -18.10 6.64 1.90
C PRO A 134 -17.18 7.81 2.32
N ASN A 135 -16.37 7.63 3.36
CA ASN A 135 -15.34 8.58 3.75
C ASN A 135 -14.07 8.35 2.91
N ALA A 136 -13.57 9.39 2.26
CA ALA A 136 -12.40 9.29 1.37
C ALA A 136 -11.13 8.81 2.07
N LEU A 137 -10.94 9.13 3.34
CA LEU A 137 -9.79 8.67 4.11
C LEU A 137 -9.97 7.21 4.50
N GLY A 138 -11.18 6.81 4.94
CA GLY A 138 -11.52 5.41 5.20
C GLY A 138 -11.28 4.52 3.97
N ALA A 139 -11.72 4.98 2.78
CA ALA A 139 -11.49 4.30 1.52
C ALA A 139 -10.01 4.18 1.13
N ARG A 140 -9.13 5.07 1.60
CA ARG A 140 -7.68 5.00 1.40
C ARG A 140 -7.02 4.06 2.40
N LEU A 141 -7.37 4.21 3.68
CA LEU A 141 -6.73 3.50 4.79
C LEU A 141 -7.03 2.00 4.79
N VAL A 142 -8.14 1.58 4.18
CA VAL A 142 -8.48 0.15 4.06
C VAL A 142 -7.67 -0.59 2.99
N LYS A 143 -7.10 0.09 1.99
CA LYS A 143 -6.40 -0.58 0.88
C LYS A 143 -5.19 -1.42 1.29
N PRO A 144 -4.30 -0.97 2.19
CA PRO A 144 -3.27 -1.85 2.75
C PRO A 144 -3.85 -3.09 3.45
N VAL A 145 -5.02 -2.98 4.11
CA VAL A 145 -5.70 -4.12 4.75
C VAL A 145 -6.16 -5.13 3.71
N GLU A 146 -6.78 -4.66 2.62
CA GLU A 146 -7.21 -5.52 1.52
C GLU A 146 -6.03 -6.30 0.90
N VAL A 147 -4.85 -5.69 0.80
CA VAL A 147 -3.64 -6.38 0.35
C VAL A 147 -3.11 -7.38 1.39
N LEU A 148 -3.08 -7.02 2.67
CA LEU A 148 -2.68 -7.94 3.75
C LEU A 148 -3.58 -9.18 3.80
N ASP A 149 -4.90 -8.99 3.65
CA ASP A 149 -5.87 -10.08 3.64
C ASP A 149 -5.75 -10.95 2.38
N LEU A 150 -5.45 -10.33 1.20
CA LEU A 150 -5.13 -11.08 -0.02
C LEU A 150 -3.88 -11.95 0.18
N ILE A 151 -2.81 -11.38 0.73
CA ILE A 151 -1.55 -12.12 0.99
C ILE A 151 -1.82 -13.29 1.93
N ALA A 152 -2.54 -13.08 3.03
CA ALA A 152 -2.93 -14.17 3.94
C ALA A 152 -3.80 -15.22 3.24
N SER A 153 -4.67 -14.80 2.31
CA SER A 153 -5.56 -15.69 1.56
C SER A 153 -4.84 -16.57 0.52
N LEU A 154 -3.57 -16.28 0.19
CA LEU A 154 -2.77 -17.10 -0.74
C LEU A 154 -2.65 -18.56 -0.30
N GLU A 155 -2.78 -18.86 1.00
CA GLU A 155 -2.79 -20.25 1.52
C GLU A 155 -3.93 -21.10 0.94
N SER A 156 -5.03 -20.44 0.51
CA SER A 156 -6.18 -21.10 -0.11
C SER A 156 -5.98 -21.38 -1.61
N LEU A 157 -4.89 -20.89 -2.22
CA LEU A 157 -4.54 -21.09 -3.63
C LEU A 157 -3.52 -22.23 -3.75
N PRO A 158 -3.93 -23.45 -4.15
CA PRO A 158 -3.05 -24.63 -4.09
C PRO A 158 -1.76 -24.50 -4.92
N GLN A 159 -1.81 -23.69 -5.98
CA GLN A 159 -0.69 -23.45 -6.88
C GLN A 159 0.35 -22.46 -6.34
N ALA A 160 0.03 -21.69 -5.28
CA ALA A 160 0.90 -20.67 -4.75
C ALA A 160 2.05 -21.26 -3.92
N ASP A 161 3.26 -20.83 -4.19
CA ASP A 161 4.41 -21.04 -3.31
C ASP A 161 4.47 -19.90 -2.30
N LEU A 162 4.00 -20.17 -1.10
CA LEU A 162 3.95 -19.19 0.00
C LEU A 162 5.34 -18.76 0.48
N SER A 163 6.38 -19.54 0.19
CA SER A 163 7.76 -19.17 0.53
C SER A 163 8.42 -18.22 -0.47
N ASN A 164 7.75 -17.95 -1.60
CA ASN A 164 8.23 -17.11 -2.69
C ASN A 164 7.16 -16.11 -3.14
N VAL A 165 6.87 -15.12 -2.28
CA VAL A 165 5.90 -14.05 -2.56
C VAL A 165 6.63 -12.74 -2.78
N TYR A 166 6.28 -12.02 -3.82
CA TYR A 166 6.81 -10.70 -4.15
C TYR A 166 5.69 -9.67 -4.21
N LEU A 167 6.03 -8.41 -3.93
CA LEU A 167 5.12 -7.29 -4.03
C LEU A 167 5.52 -6.38 -5.17
N TRP A 168 4.54 -5.85 -5.88
CA TRP A 168 4.72 -4.86 -6.93
C TRP A 168 3.73 -3.71 -6.74
N GLY A 169 4.20 -2.47 -6.80
CA GLY A 169 3.33 -1.32 -6.66
C GLY A 169 3.72 -0.14 -7.54
N HIS A 170 2.75 0.47 -8.23
CA HIS A 170 2.95 1.66 -9.05
C HIS A 170 2.20 2.86 -8.48
N SER A 171 2.86 4.03 -8.40
CA SER A 171 2.22 5.29 -8.01
C SER A 171 1.57 5.20 -6.61
N ASN A 172 0.25 5.43 -6.51
CA ASN A 172 -0.51 5.20 -5.27
C ASN A 172 -0.46 3.74 -4.81
N GLY A 173 -0.42 2.77 -5.74
CA GLY A 173 -0.18 1.36 -5.41
C GLY A 173 1.21 1.13 -4.82
N GLY A 174 2.20 1.92 -5.22
CA GLY A 174 3.54 1.92 -4.61
C GLY A 174 3.50 2.35 -3.15
N GLN A 175 2.68 3.35 -2.79
CA GLN A 175 2.46 3.73 -1.39
C GLN A 175 1.77 2.61 -0.60
N ILE A 176 0.74 1.98 -1.18
CA ILE A 176 0.04 0.85 -0.54
C ILE A 176 1.02 -0.29 -0.27
N MET A 177 1.84 -0.67 -1.27
CA MET A 177 2.81 -1.75 -1.12
C MET A 177 3.95 -1.39 -0.17
N LEU A 178 4.38 -0.13 -0.10
CA LEU A 178 5.35 0.33 0.91
C LEU A 178 4.79 0.14 2.32
N SER A 179 3.54 0.56 2.57
CA SER A 179 2.86 0.34 3.86
C SER A 179 2.76 -1.15 4.23
N VAL A 180 2.36 -1.99 3.26
CA VAL A 180 2.28 -3.45 3.45
C VAL A 180 3.66 -4.05 3.76
N THR A 181 4.70 -3.61 3.05
CA THR A 181 6.09 -4.05 3.26
C THR A 181 6.58 -3.75 4.68
N GLU A 182 6.28 -2.56 5.21
CA GLU A 182 6.60 -2.17 6.58
C GLU A 182 5.91 -3.07 7.60
N MET A 183 4.60 -3.25 7.47
CA MET A 183 3.82 -4.07 8.39
C MET A 183 4.24 -5.55 8.36
N LEU A 184 4.48 -6.11 7.19
CA LEU A 184 4.95 -7.49 7.04
C LEU A 184 6.36 -7.67 7.58
N GLY A 185 7.27 -6.72 7.32
CA GLY A 185 8.63 -6.76 7.85
C GLY A 185 8.64 -6.74 9.38
N ARG A 186 7.78 -5.96 10.02
CA ARG A 186 7.59 -5.96 11.48
C ARG A 186 7.05 -7.30 11.99
N SER A 187 6.06 -7.87 11.28
CA SER A 187 5.47 -9.16 11.66
C SER A 187 6.44 -10.33 11.46
N GLN A 188 7.26 -10.31 10.40
CA GLN A 188 8.22 -11.38 10.08
C GLN A 188 9.48 -11.33 10.95
N SER A 189 9.80 -10.19 11.56
CA SER A 189 10.93 -10.06 12.50
C SER A 189 10.70 -10.75 13.86
N GLY A 190 9.48 -11.27 14.11
CA GLY A 190 9.16 -12.08 15.30
C GLY A 190 9.48 -13.58 15.10
N GLU A 191 9.54 -14.34 16.20
CA GLU A 191 9.87 -15.79 16.22
C GLU A 191 8.82 -16.71 15.54
N LYS A 192 7.79 -16.18 14.89
CA LYS A 192 6.76 -16.99 14.22
C LYS A 192 7.27 -17.50 12.88
N THR A 193 7.47 -18.79 12.77
CA THR A 193 7.70 -19.52 11.51
C THR A 193 6.43 -19.53 10.67
N SER A 194 6.11 -18.41 10.00
CA SER A 194 5.05 -18.40 9.00
C SER A 194 5.56 -19.07 7.73
N PRO A 195 4.78 -19.95 7.10
CA PRO A 195 5.13 -20.50 5.80
C PRO A 195 5.13 -19.40 4.71
N LEU A 196 4.45 -18.31 4.95
CA LEU A 196 4.36 -17.18 4.02
C LEU A 196 5.56 -16.27 4.22
N GLN A 197 6.34 -16.09 3.15
CA GLN A 197 7.51 -15.22 3.12
C GLN A 197 7.44 -14.25 1.95
N VAL A 198 7.42 -12.95 2.25
CA VAL A 198 7.62 -11.92 1.24
C VAL A 198 9.11 -11.72 1.05
N ARG A 199 9.59 -12.01 -0.17
CA ARG A 199 11.00 -12.00 -0.55
C ARG A 199 11.52 -10.65 -0.98
N GLY A 200 10.65 -9.79 -1.50
CA GLY A 200 11.04 -8.48 -1.96
C GLY A 200 9.86 -7.66 -2.46
N VAL A 201 10.08 -6.37 -2.59
CA VAL A 201 9.12 -5.43 -3.18
C VAL A 201 9.75 -4.61 -4.28
N THR A 202 9.05 -4.46 -5.40
CA THR A 202 9.41 -3.51 -6.45
C THR A 202 8.39 -2.39 -6.53
N LEU A 203 8.87 -1.14 -6.52
CA LEU A 203 8.08 0.08 -6.45
C LEU A 203 8.37 0.95 -7.68
N TRP A 204 7.33 1.27 -8.44
CA TRP A 204 7.41 2.13 -9.62
C TRP A 204 6.83 3.50 -9.29
N ALA A 205 7.68 4.54 -9.26
CA ALA A 205 7.28 5.92 -8.97
C ALA A 205 6.28 6.02 -7.79
N PRO A 206 6.61 5.50 -6.59
CA PRO A 206 5.66 5.43 -5.49
C PRO A 206 5.31 6.80 -4.94
N VAL A 207 4.05 7.00 -4.53
CA VAL A 207 3.60 8.16 -3.77
C VAL A 207 4.11 8.03 -2.33
N SER A 208 5.40 8.24 -2.12
CA SER A 208 6.12 7.99 -0.86
C SER A 208 6.22 9.18 0.09
N LYS A 209 5.49 10.28 -0.22
CA LYS A 209 5.43 11.43 0.69
C LYS A 209 4.64 11.08 1.96
N PRO A 210 5.04 11.64 3.13
CA PRO A 210 4.32 11.43 4.40
C PRO A 210 2.84 11.75 4.32
N PHE A 211 2.00 10.97 5.02
CA PHE A 211 0.59 11.29 5.22
C PHE A 211 0.45 12.50 6.18
N PRO A 212 -0.43 13.48 5.93
CA PRO A 212 -1.39 13.54 4.83
C PRO A 212 -0.89 14.30 3.58
N TYR A 213 0.38 14.69 3.53
CA TYR A 213 0.95 15.49 2.43
C TYR A 213 0.94 14.76 1.09
N ASN A 214 0.99 13.42 1.11
CA ASN A 214 0.83 12.57 -0.07
C ASN A 214 -0.55 12.73 -0.74
N ILE A 215 -1.56 13.14 0.04
CA ILE A 215 -2.91 13.43 -0.47
C ILE A 215 -3.04 14.91 -0.83
N LEU A 216 -2.58 15.80 0.07
CA LEU A 216 -2.69 17.25 -0.10
C LEU A 216 -2.01 17.75 -1.37
N TYR A 217 -0.95 17.07 -1.84
CA TYR A 217 -0.23 17.44 -3.05
C TYR A 217 -1.10 17.47 -4.30
N TYR A 218 -2.13 16.59 -4.38
CA TYR A 218 -3.02 16.47 -5.53
C TYR A 218 -4.34 17.24 -5.37
N THR A 219 -4.52 17.98 -4.28
CA THR A 219 -5.81 18.64 -4.00
C THR A 219 -6.09 19.83 -4.93
N ASP A 220 -5.05 20.49 -5.43
CA ASP A 220 -5.24 21.69 -6.26
C ASP A 220 -5.78 21.35 -7.65
N ASP A 221 -5.62 20.10 -8.12
CA ASP A 221 -6.16 19.60 -9.39
C ASP A 221 -7.67 19.25 -9.30
N ALA A 222 -8.25 19.21 -8.09
CA ALA A 222 -9.65 18.91 -7.90
C ALA A 222 -10.55 20.10 -8.29
N THR A 223 -11.77 19.81 -8.77
CA THR A 223 -12.73 20.82 -9.25
C THR A 223 -13.12 21.86 -8.20
N ASP A 224 -13.07 21.50 -6.90
CA ASP A 224 -13.30 22.40 -5.77
C ASP A 224 -11.99 22.94 -5.17
N SER A 225 -10.89 22.83 -5.90
CA SER A 225 -9.54 23.10 -5.44
C SER A 225 -9.18 22.35 -4.16
N GLY A 226 -9.73 21.13 -4.01
CA GLY A 226 -9.49 20.22 -2.88
C GLY A 226 -10.10 20.66 -1.54
N LYS A 227 -11.03 21.60 -1.55
CA LYS A 227 -11.66 22.12 -0.32
C LYS A 227 -12.33 21.01 0.50
N TRP A 228 -13.08 20.13 -0.16
CA TRP A 228 -13.75 19.01 0.51
C TRP A 228 -12.74 18.06 1.15
N LEU A 229 -11.71 17.65 0.39
CA LEU A 229 -10.72 16.68 0.87
C LEU A 229 -9.85 17.27 2.01
N ARG A 230 -9.49 18.56 1.92
CA ARG A 230 -8.82 19.26 3.03
C ARG A 230 -9.69 19.31 4.29
N GLY A 231 -11.01 19.50 4.14
CA GLY A 231 -11.96 19.41 5.25
C GLY A 231 -11.95 18.03 5.90
N GLN A 232 -11.98 16.96 5.12
CA GLN A 232 -11.91 15.58 5.63
C GLN A 232 -10.60 15.30 6.38
N ILE A 233 -9.47 15.82 5.87
CA ILE A 233 -8.16 15.68 6.53
C ILE A 233 -8.17 16.44 7.87
N ALA A 234 -8.68 17.69 7.90
CA ALA A 234 -8.76 18.47 9.15
C ALA A 234 -9.65 17.80 10.22
N GLU A 235 -10.76 17.17 9.81
CA GLU A 235 -11.57 16.36 10.71
C GLU A 235 -10.83 15.14 11.23
N PHE A 236 -10.07 14.47 10.36
CA PHE A 236 -9.26 13.33 10.74
C PHE A 236 -8.16 13.71 11.74
N GLU A 237 -7.40 14.79 11.47
CA GLU A 237 -6.33 15.28 12.34
C GLU A 237 -6.83 15.70 13.73
N ARG A 238 -8.09 16.10 13.84
CA ARG A 238 -8.70 16.40 15.15
C ARG A 238 -8.82 15.17 16.04
N ASP A 239 -9.04 13.98 15.43
CA ASP A 239 -9.42 12.76 16.12
C ASP A 239 -8.28 11.72 16.16
N TYR A 240 -7.35 11.79 15.19
CA TYR A 240 -6.28 10.81 14.99
C TYR A 240 -4.90 11.47 14.88
N ASP A 241 -3.89 10.81 15.41
CA ASP A 241 -2.50 11.16 15.14
C ASP A 241 -2.11 10.65 13.76
N VAL A 242 -1.91 11.57 12.81
CA VAL A 242 -1.58 11.26 11.41
C VAL A 242 -0.29 10.46 11.26
N PHE A 243 0.64 10.57 12.20
CA PHE A 243 1.89 9.84 12.19
C PHE A 243 1.71 8.33 12.28
N ASN A 244 0.61 7.87 12.91
CA ASN A 244 0.28 6.44 13.00
C ASN A 244 -0.12 5.82 11.64
N TYR A 245 -0.29 6.65 10.60
CA TYR A 245 -0.73 6.26 9.26
C TYR A 245 0.30 6.62 8.16
N SER A 246 1.49 7.05 8.56
CA SER A 246 2.47 7.65 7.65
C SER A 246 3.69 6.75 7.43
N VAL A 247 3.96 6.41 6.17
CA VAL A 247 5.05 5.49 5.76
C VAL A 247 6.44 5.92 6.21
N ASP A 248 6.72 7.22 6.35
CA ASP A 248 8.05 7.71 6.75
C ASP A 248 8.42 7.34 8.20
N ARG A 249 7.44 6.93 9.01
CA ARG A 249 7.63 6.60 10.42
C ARG A 249 8.06 5.16 10.67
N TYR A 250 7.80 4.28 9.71
CA TYR A 250 7.92 2.83 9.90
C TYR A 250 8.92 2.17 8.94
N LEU A 251 9.72 2.95 8.22
CA LEU A 251 10.76 2.44 7.31
C LEU A 251 11.74 1.48 8.00
N ASP A 252 11.95 1.63 9.32
CA ASP A 252 12.78 0.70 10.12
C ASP A 252 12.22 -0.73 10.16
N TRP A 253 10.93 -0.88 9.94
CA TRP A 253 10.26 -2.18 9.97
C TRP A 253 10.51 -3.01 8.70
N ILE A 254 10.93 -2.40 7.61
CA ILE A 254 11.22 -3.10 6.35
C ILE A 254 12.33 -4.12 6.58
N ALA A 255 12.04 -5.40 6.27
CA ALA A 255 12.95 -6.52 6.48
C ALA A 255 13.35 -7.26 5.19
N MET A 256 12.71 -6.92 4.06
CA MET A 256 12.99 -7.51 2.75
C MET A 256 13.64 -6.48 1.81
N PRO A 257 14.38 -6.94 0.76
CA PRO A 257 14.94 -6.07 -0.26
C PRO A 257 13.89 -5.22 -0.97
N VAL A 258 14.26 -3.97 -1.26
CA VAL A 258 13.42 -3.01 -1.99
C VAL A 258 14.06 -2.68 -3.32
N GLN A 259 13.32 -2.77 -4.41
CA GLN A 259 13.70 -2.24 -5.71
C GLN A 259 12.83 -1.03 -6.03
N LEU A 260 13.44 0.08 -6.44
CA LEU A 260 12.76 1.35 -6.68
C LEU A 260 13.10 1.87 -8.08
N HIS A 261 12.07 2.17 -8.85
CA HIS A 261 12.16 2.71 -10.21
C HIS A 261 11.52 4.09 -10.28
N GLN A 262 12.21 5.06 -10.93
CA GLN A 262 11.71 6.42 -11.09
C GLN A 262 12.09 7.00 -12.44
N GLY A 263 11.12 7.49 -13.18
CA GLY A 263 11.33 8.30 -14.39
C GLY A 263 11.78 9.72 -14.02
N SER A 264 12.78 10.26 -14.73
CA SER A 264 13.23 11.64 -14.45
C SER A 264 12.32 12.72 -15.04
N ALA A 265 11.45 12.34 -15.99
CA ALA A 265 10.42 13.21 -16.59
C ALA A 265 9.01 12.87 -16.08
N ASP A 266 8.92 12.28 -14.89
CA ASP A 266 7.65 11.98 -14.23
C ASP A 266 6.97 13.28 -13.77
N GLU A 267 5.81 13.57 -14.37
CA GLU A 267 5.00 14.77 -14.08
C GLU A 267 3.95 14.50 -12.98
N ALA A 268 3.64 13.23 -12.68
CA ALA A 268 2.64 12.85 -11.71
C ALA A 268 3.21 12.67 -10.29
N VAL A 269 4.37 12.03 -10.17
CA VAL A 269 5.07 11.83 -8.89
C VAL A 269 6.47 12.44 -8.97
N PRO A 270 6.74 13.52 -8.22
CA PRO A 270 8.04 14.17 -8.26
C PRO A 270 9.19 13.21 -7.92
N LYS A 271 10.21 13.16 -8.80
CA LYS A 271 11.40 12.32 -8.60
C LYS A 271 12.02 12.45 -7.21
N MET A 272 11.97 13.65 -6.65
CA MET A 272 12.48 13.95 -5.30
C MET A 272 11.84 13.06 -4.21
N TRP A 273 10.62 12.55 -4.40
CA TRP A 273 10.00 11.64 -3.42
C TRP A 273 10.71 10.29 -3.39
N SER A 274 11.03 9.74 -4.55
CA SER A 274 11.83 8.52 -4.65
C SER A 274 13.27 8.73 -4.20
N ASP A 275 13.89 9.89 -4.51
CA ASP A 275 15.22 10.23 -4.01
C ASP A 275 15.26 10.25 -2.47
N ASN A 276 14.25 10.89 -1.85
CA ASN A 276 14.16 10.97 -0.38
C ASN A 276 13.88 9.59 0.25
N LEU A 277 13.00 8.79 -0.35
CA LEU A 277 12.74 7.42 0.12
C LEU A 277 14.01 6.57 0.06
N ALA A 278 14.72 6.60 -1.08
CA ALA A 278 15.96 5.84 -1.25
C ALA A 278 17.04 6.27 -0.25
N LYS A 279 17.16 7.59 0.00
CA LYS A 279 18.05 8.13 1.01
C LYS A 279 17.68 7.64 2.41
N ALA A 280 16.42 7.78 2.80
CA ALA A 280 15.93 7.37 4.12
C ALA A 280 16.11 5.87 4.38
N LEU A 281 15.89 5.02 3.37
CA LEU A 281 16.11 3.58 3.48
C LEU A 281 17.60 3.25 3.68
N ARG A 282 18.52 3.92 2.95
CA ARG A 282 19.96 3.73 3.12
C ARG A 282 20.44 4.19 4.49
N GLU A 283 19.92 5.30 5.00
CA GLU A 283 20.25 5.82 6.35
C GLU A 283 19.80 4.87 7.47
N LYS A 284 18.89 3.94 7.16
CA LYS A 284 18.38 2.91 8.06
C LYS A 284 18.96 1.51 7.74
N ASP A 285 20.03 1.45 6.96
CA ASP A 285 20.72 0.22 6.54
C ASP A 285 19.76 -0.81 5.86
N LYS A 286 18.74 -0.31 5.13
CA LYS A 286 17.83 -1.17 4.37
C LYS A 286 18.41 -1.48 2.99
N GLU A 287 18.23 -2.73 2.54
CA GLU A 287 18.64 -3.15 1.21
C GLU A 287 17.76 -2.49 0.16
N ILE A 288 18.35 -1.61 -0.68
CA ILE A 288 17.63 -0.90 -1.73
C ILE A 288 18.43 -0.78 -3.02
N ASN A 289 17.81 -1.22 -4.12
CA ASN A 289 18.24 -0.97 -5.50
C ASN A 289 17.40 0.19 -6.06
N TYR A 290 18.02 1.34 -6.29
CA TYR A 290 17.33 2.52 -6.83
C TYR A 290 17.81 2.86 -8.23
N TYR A 291 16.88 2.86 -9.20
CA TYR A 291 17.11 3.14 -10.61
C TYR A 291 16.36 4.41 -11.03
N VAL A 292 17.11 5.37 -11.57
CA VAL A 292 16.55 6.58 -12.20
C VAL A 292 16.71 6.47 -13.70
N TYR A 293 15.64 6.71 -14.44
CA TYR A 293 15.60 6.57 -15.90
C TYR A 293 15.48 7.93 -16.56
N PRO A 294 16.56 8.42 -17.22
CA PRO A 294 16.55 9.72 -17.87
C PRO A 294 15.47 9.82 -18.96
N GLY A 295 14.62 10.83 -18.86
CA GLY A 295 13.55 11.10 -19.84
C GLY A 295 12.33 10.18 -19.76
N ALA A 296 12.33 9.18 -18.88
CA ALA A 296 11.14 8.33 -18.70
C ALA A 296 10.03 9.06 -17.95
N ASP A 297 8.79 8.81 -18.38
CA ASP A 297 7.57 9.35 -17.78
C ASP A 297 7.13 8.54 -16.53
N HIS A 298 5.97 8.90 -15.97
CA HIS A 298 5.35 8.23 -14.81
C HIS A 298 5.11 6.72 -15.04
N ASN A 299 4.87 6.31 -16.29
CA ASN A 299 4.63 4.92 -16.68
C ASN A 299 5.88 4.21 -17.21
N MET A 300 7.07 4.77 -16.95
CA MET A 300 8.37 4.25 -17.38
C MET A 300 8.55 4.19 -18.91
N ARG A 301 7.84 5.01 -19.68
CA ARG A 301 8.04 5.11 -21.14
C ARG A 301 9.22 6.03 -21.46
N PRO A 302 10.04 5.74 -22.45
CA PRO A 302 9.92 4.60 -23.40
C PRO A 302 10.64 3.32 -22.97
N ILE A 303 11.17 3.24 -21.74
CA ILE A 303 12.03 2.14 -21.29
C ILE A 303 11.31 1.05 -20.48
N TRP A 304 9.98 0.96 -20.59
CA TRP A 304 9.13 0.06 -19.82
C TRP A 304 9.64 -1.41 -19.85
N ASN A 305 10.08 -1.91 -21.01
CA ASN A 305 10.59 -3.28 -21.12
C ASN A 305 11.86 -3.51 -20.28
N GLU A 306 12.74 -2.51 -20.18
CA GLU A 306 13.94 -2.59 -19.36
C GLU A 306 13.57 -2.66 -17.87
N VAL A 307 12.59 -1.87 -17.44
CA VAL A 307 12.11 -1.86 -16.06
C VAL A 307 11.53 -3.21 -15.67
N VAL A 308 10.66 -3.78 -16.52
CA VAL A 308 10.09 -5.12 -16.31
C VAL A 308 11.17 -6.21 -16.29
N ALA A 309 12.18 -6.12 -17.15
CA ALA A 309 13.29 -7.08 -17.15
C ALA A 309 14.11 -6.99 -15.83
N ARG A 310 14.27 -5.79 -15.26
CA ARG A 310 14.91 -5.59 -13.95
C ARG A 310 14.08 -6.19 -12.82
N ASP A 311 12.75 -6.06 -12.88
CA ASP A 311 11.85 -6.70 -11.91
C ASP A 311 11.97 -8.22 -11.95
N LEU A 312 11.94 -8.82 -13.15
CA LEU A 312 12.11 -10.27 -13.31
C LEU A 312 13.47 -10.75 -12.78
N LYS A 313 14.53 -9.98 -13.02
CA LYS A 313 15.84 -10.28 -12.47
C LYS A 313 15.83 -10.20 -10.94
N PHE A 314 15.26 -9.15 -10.37
CA PHE A 314 15.14 -8.97 -8.92
C PHE A 314 14.36 -10.11 -8.27
N PHE A 315 13.24 -10.54 -8.85
CA PHE A 315 12.46 -11.68 -8.34
C PHE A 315 13.25 -13.00 -8.43
N ALA A 316 14.09 -13.17 -9.41
CA ALA A 316 14.88 -14.39 -9.57
C ALA A 316 16.11 -14.46 -8.63
N GLU A 317 16.59 -13.32 -8.15
CA GLU A 317 17.78 -13.21 -7.28
C GLU A 317 17.44 -13.24 -5.79
N ASN A 318 16.16 -13.05 -5.42
CA ASN A 318 15.67 -13.02 -4.03
C ASN A 318 14.66 -14.14 -3.77
#